data_5b72903937afd686f31a40bb3c66a5b1
#
_entry.id   5b72903937afd686f31a40bb3c66a5b1
#
_cell.length_a   1.000
_cell.length_b   1.000
_cell.length_c   1.000
_cell.angle_alpha   90.00
_cell.angle_beta   90.00
_cell.angle_gamma   90.00
#
_symmetry.space_group_name_H-M   'P 1'
#
loop_
_entity.id
_entity.type
_entity.pdbx_description
1 polymer ?
#
loop_
_entity_poly.entity_id
_entity_poly.type
_entity_poly.pdbx_seq_one_letter_code
_entity_poly.pdbx_strand_id
1 'polypeptide(L)'
;MKETPKQYVARIIKTLGGHEPLKVQRATADKLQKLTRGVPRRKLSRRPAPGKWSATEVLAHLAESEWVIGWRLRSILNANGTPIQAFDQDAWAKTSNYAKQDPKKSLALFRMLRAENLALLKSIPKAKWNNYGMHQERGKESIVRITQLIAGHDLNHLGQVARLVGRK
;
A
#
# COMPACT_ATOMS: atom_id res chain seq x y z
N MET A 1 11.32 -1.06 -20.53
CA MET A 1 11.77 -2.12 -19.61
C MET A 1 10.86 -2.15 -18.38
N LYS A 2 10.49 -3.33 -17.88
CA LYS A 2 9.71 -3.48 -16.65
C LYS A 2 10.65 -3.23 -15.44
N GLU A 3 10.20 -2.47 -14.44
CA GLU A 3 10.98 -2.18 -13.22
C GLU A 3 11.33 -3.46 -12.47
N THR A 4 12.59 -3.66 -12.09
CA THR A 4 13.00 -4.82 -11.27
C THR A 4 12.57 -4.65 -9.81
N PRO A 5 12.41 -5.73 -9.02
CA PRO A 5 12.09 -5.64 -7.59
C PRO A 5 13.07 -4.75 -6.80
N LYS A 6 14.36 -4.79 -7.13
CA LYS A 6 15.40 -3.95 -6.52
C LYS A 6 15.22 -2.45 -6.85
N GLN A 7 14.92 -2.14 -8.11
CA GLN A 7 14.64 -0.76 -8.56
C GLN A 7 13.36 -0.23 -7.90
N TYR A 8 12.30 -1.04 -7.84
CA TYR A 8 11.07 -0.71 -7.14
C TYR A 8 11.33 -0.33 -5.68
N VAL A 9 12.04 -1.19 -4.93
CA VAL A 9 12.38 -0.94 -3.52
C VAL A 9 13.16 0.37 -3.37
N ALA A 10 14.18 0.59 -4.20
CA ALA A 10 15.00 1.80 -4.15
C ALA A 10 14.14 3.06 -4.39
N ARG A 11 13.26 3.03 -5.39
CA ARG A 11 12.36 4.14 -5.71
C ARG A 11 11.38 4.43 -4.57
N ILE A 12 10.77 3.40 -4.00
CA ILE A 12 9.80 3.55 -2.89
C ILE A 12 10.47 4.12 -1.64
N ILE A 13 11.67 3.67 -1.31
CA ILE A 13 12.43 4.22 -0.18
C ILE A 13 12.86 5.68 -0.46
N LYS A 14 13.27 5.99 -1.69
CA LYS A 14 13.56 7.37 -2.09
C LYS A 14 12.31 8.27 -1.95
N THR A 15 11.13 7.74 -2.30
CA THR A 15 9.85 8.45 -2.14
C THR A 15 9.51 8.71 -0.67
N LEU A 16 9.85 7.78 0.23
CA LEU A 16 9.70 8.01 1.66
C LEU A 16 10.54 9.19 2.15
N GLY A 17 11.76 9.34 1.63
CA GLY A 17 12.68 10.41 2.04
C GLY A 17 12.96 10.37 3.55
N GLY A 18 12.92 11.52 4.21
CA GLY A 18 13.10 11.66 5.66
C GLY A 18 11.81 11.59 6.48
N HIS A 19 10.69 11.18 5.88
CA HIS A 19 9.42 11.11 6.60
C HIS A 19 9.40 9.92 7.60
N GLU A 20 8.79 10.15 8.78
CA GLU A 20 8.56 9.11 9.77
C GLU A 20 7.48 8.14 9.26
N PRO A 21 7.81 6.83 9.11
CA PRO A 21 6.94 5.87 8.41
C PRO A 21 5.54 5.72 9.03
N LEU A 22 5.45 5.58 10.35
CA LEU A 22 4.15 5.39 11.01
C LEU A 22 3.30 6.67 10.97
N LYS A 23 3.93 7.86 10.95
CA LYS A 23 3.20 9.13 10.79
C LYS A 23 2.58 9.25 9.40
N VAL A 24 3.33 8.86 8.36
CA VAL A 24 2.79 8.78 6.99
C VAL A 24 1.60 7.86 6.94
N GLN A 25 1.75 6.62 7.41
CA GLN A 25 0.71 5.60 7.38
C GLN A 25 -0.57 6.03 8.10
N ARG A 26 -0.45 6.66 9.29
CA ARG A 26 -1.60 7.21 10.03
C ARG A 26 -2.37 8.26 9.26
N ALA A 27 -1.69 9.10 8.49
CA ALA A 27 -2.31 10.21 7.78
C ALA A 27 -2.89 9.84 6.40
N THR A 28 -2.52 8.68 5.84
CA THR A 28 -2.81 8.33 4.44
C THR A 28 -4.30 8.24 4.14
N ALA A 29 -5.09 7.57 5.01
CA ALA A 29 -6.53 7.42 4.78
C ALA A 29 -7.26 8.77 4.73
N ASP A 30 -6.92 9.71 5.62
CA ASP A 30 -7.52 11.04 5.65
C ASP A 30 -7.13 11.89 4.44
N LYS A 31 -5.87 11.78 4.01
CA LYS A 31 -5.39 12.45 2.80
C LYS A 31 -6.09 11.92 1.55
N LEU A 32 -6.25 10.59 1.41
CA LEU A 32 -7.02 9.99 0.32
C LEU A 32 -8.47 10.46 0.32
N GLN A 33 -9.10 10.51 1.50
CA GLN A 33 -10.47 11.02 1.62
C GLN A 33 -10.57 12.48 1.19
N LYS A 34 -9.64 13.34 1.62
CA LYS A 34 -9.62 14.76 1.20
C LYS A 34 -9.45 14.88 -0.31
N LEU A 35 -8.54 14.11 -0.92
CA LEU A 35 -8.31 14.10 -2.36
C LEU A 35 -9.55 13.67 -3.16
N THR A 36 -10.33 12.72 -2.66
CA THR A 36 -11.45 12.12 -3.39
C THR A 36 -12.81 12.74 -3.06
N ARG A 37 -12.91 13.55 -1.98
CA ARG A 37 -14.15 14.19 -1.57
C ARG A 37 -14.72 15.08 -2.67
N GLY A 38 -16.00 14.84 -3.01
CA GLY A 38 -16.72 15.61 -4.03
C GLY A 38 -16.27 15.37 -5.47
N VAL A 39 -15.32 14.43 -5.70
CA VAL A 39 -14.91 14.08 -7.07
C VAL A 39 -15.97 13.13 -7.68
N PRO A 40 -16.55 13.47 -8.85
CA PRO A 40 -17.54 12.62 -9.49
C PRO A 40 -17.00 11.23 -9.79
N ARG A 41 -17.85 10.18 -9.63
CA ARG A 41 -17.46 8.78 -9.89
C ARG A 41 -16.85 8.60 -11.28
N ARG A 42 -17.42 9.24 -12.31
CA ARG A 42 -16.89 9.19 -13.68
C ARG A 42 -15.42 9.63 -13.75
N LYS A 43 -15.03 10.66 -12.99
CA LYS A 43 -13.64 11.14 -12.93
C LYS A 43 -12.76 10.17 -12.15
N LEU A 44 -13.23 9.61 -11.03
CA LEU A 44 -12.48 8.62 -10.26
C LEU A 44 -12.20 7.33 -11.05
N SER A 45 -13.13 6.90 -11.91
CA SER A 45 -13.00 5.68 -12.72
C SER A 45 -12.34 5.90 -14.09
N ARG A 46 -11.98 7.14 -14.44
CA ARG A 46 -11.31 7.45 -15.70
C ARG A 46 -9.84 7.08 -15.62
N ARG A 47 -9.40 6.16 -16.48
CA ARG A 47 -7.98 5.85 -16.66
C ARG A 47 -7.27 6.97 -17.43
N PRO A 48 -6.05 7.39 -17.03
CA PRO A 48 -5.32 8.46 -17.72
C PRO A 48 -4.79 8.04 -19.09
N ALA A 49 -4.53 6.75 -19.29
CA ALA A 49 -4.09 6.14 -20.55
C ALA A 49 -4.38 4.63 -20.55
N PRO A 50 -4.34 3.94 -21.71
CA PRO A 50 -4.41 2.48 -21.77
C PRO A 50 -3.37 1.83 -20.85
N GLY A 51 -3.78 0.78 -20.13
CA GLY A 51 -2.89 0.06 -19.21
C GLY A 51 -2.53 0.81 -17.91
N LYS A 52 -3.04 2.02 -17.69
CA LYS A 52 -2.82 2.78 -16.44
C LYS A 52 -4.06 2.73 -15.57
N TRP A 53 -3.84 2.65 -14.25
CA TRP A 53 -4.93 2.59 -13.28
C TRP A 53 -5.60 3.95 -13.09
N SER A 54 -6.90 3.92 -12.92
CA SER A 54 -7.74 5.03 -12.44
C SER A 54 -7.60 5.22 -10.92
N ALA A 55 -8.13 6.30 -10.38
CA ALA A 55 -8.16 6.52 -8.92
C ALA A 55 -8.98 5.42 -8.20
N THR A 56 -10.08 4.94 -8.81
CA THR A 56 -10.87 3.80 -8.29
C THR A 56 -10.00 2.55 -8.14
N GLU A 57 -9.21 2.21 -9.16
CA GLU A 57 -8.34 1.03 -9.13
C GLU A 57 -7.19 1.18 -8.11
N VAL A 58 -6.63 2.39 -7.97
CA VAL A 58 -5.61 2.67 -6.94
C VAL A 58 -6.18 2.49 -5.53
N LEU A 59 -7.39 2.96 -5.27
CA LEU A 59 -8.03 2.79 -3.95
C LEU A 59 -8.31 1.31 -3.63
N ALA A 60 -8.75 0.53 -4.62
CA ALA A 60 -8.94 -0.92 -4.48
C ALA A 60 -7.61 -1.63 -4.19
N HIS A 61 -6.56 -1.30 -4.94
CA HIS A 61 -5.21 -1.81 -4.73
C HIS A 61 -4.69 -1.51 -3.32
N LEU A 62 -4.85 -0.28 -2.84
CA LEU A 62 -4.42 0.09 -1.49
C LEU A 62 -5.13 -0.74 -0.42
N ALA A 63 -6.44 -0.98 -0.57
CA ALA A 63 -7.20 -1.81 0.37
C ALA A 63 -6.72 -3.26 0.39
N GLU A 64 -6.53 -3.89 -0.76
CA GLU A 64 -6.04 -5.27 -0.83
C GLU A 64 -4.57 -5.39 -0.40
N SER A 65 -3.75 -4.37 -0.65
CA SER A 65 -2.38 -4.32 -0.12
C SER A 65 -2.36 -4.39 1.41
N GLU A 66 -3.33 -3.79 2.11
CA GLU A 66 -3.39 -3.88 3.57
C GLU A 66 -3.70 -5.29 4.08
N TRP A 67 -4.48 -6.10 3.37
CA TRP A 67 -4.64 -7.52 3.70
C TRP A 67 -3.33 -8.27 3.61
N VAL A 68 -2.62 -8.09 2.50
CA VAL A 68 -1.33 -8.75 2.27
C VAL A 68 -0.32 -8.35 3.35
N ILE A 69 -0.25 -7.06 3.66
CA ILE A 69 0.67 -6.55 4.70
C ILE A 69 0.29 -7.07 6.09
N GLY A 70 -0.98 -7.04 6.44
CA GLY A 70 -1.47 -7.54 7.72
C GLY A 70 -1.16 -9.02 7.92
N TRP A 71 -1.32 -9.83 6.86
CA TRP A 71 -0.92 -11.23 6.87
C TRP A 71 0.59 -11.41 7.04
N ARG A 72 1.40 -10.66 6.28
CA ARG A 72 2.88 -10.72 6.36
C ARG A 72 3.40 -10.36 7.74
N LEU A 73 2.90 -9.28 8.34
CA LEU A 73 3.31 -8.87 9.68
C LEU A 73 3.01 -9.97 10.70
N ARG A 74 1.81 -10.57 10.66
CA ARG A 74 1.42 -11.66 11.57
C ARG A 74 2.26 -12.91 11.36
N SER A 75 2.52 -13.28 10.12
CA SER A 75 3.37 -14.43 9.78
C SER A 75 4.79 -14.26 10.32
N ILE A 76 5.39 -13.07 10.14
CA ILE A 76 6.74 -12.76 10.64
C ILE A 76 6.78 -12.76 12.18
N LEU A 77 5.75 -12.23 12.83
CA LEU A 77 5.67 -12.20 14.29
C LEU A 77 5.50 -13.59 14.88
N ASN A 78 4.78 -14.47 14.20
CA ASN A 78 4.60 -15.86 14.58
C ASN A 78 5.87 -16.70 14.33
N ALA A 79 6.52 -16.52 13.17
CA ALA A 79 7.70 -17.30 12.77
C ALA A 79 8.74 -16.39 12.11
N ASN A 80 9.79 -16.02 12.88
CA ASN A 80 10.89 -15.22 12.35
C ASN A 80 11.63 -15.98 11.24
N GLY A 81 11.88 -15.33 10.11
CA GLY A 81 12.50 -15.96 8.94
C GLY A 81 11.51 -16.67 8.01
N THR A 82 10.20 -16.58 8.26
CA THR A 82 9.16 -17.22 7.44
C THR A 82 9.24 -16.82 5.97
N PRO A 83 8.93 -17.71 5.02
CA PRO A 83 8.77 -17.34 3.62
C PRO A 83 7.63 -16.33 3.44
N ILE A 84 7.85 -15.33 2.60
CA ILE A 84 6.83 -14.36 2.21
C ILE A 84 6.58 -14.48 0.71
N GLN A 85 5.35 -14.78 0.36
CA GLN A 85 4.92 -14.87 -1.03
C GLN A 85 4.83 -13.48 -1.67
N ALA A 86 5.36 -13.37 -2.89
CA ALA A 86 5.05 -12.23 -3.77
C ALA A 86 3.59 -12.29 -4.22
N PHE A 87 2.99 -11.14 -4.51
CA PHE A 87 1.68 -11.11 -5.16
C PHE A 87 1.73 -10.22 -6.41
N ASP A 88 1.12 -10.72 -7.46
CA ASP A 88 1.00 -9.99 -8.72
C ASP A 88 -0.21 -9.05 -8.64
N GLN A 89 0.08 -7.77 -8.41
CA GLN A 89 -0.94 -6.72 -8.29
C GLN A 89 -1.78 -6.54 -9.56
N ASP A 90 -1.21 -6.81 -10.74
CA ASP A 90 -1.93 -6.67 -12.02
C ASP A 90 -2.87 -7.86 -12.25
N ALA A 91 -2.46 -9.06 -11.84
CA ALA A 91 -3.34 -10.24 -11.83
C ALA A 91 -4.50 -10.03 -10.83
N TRP A 92 -4.20 -9.55 -9.61
CA TRP A 92 -5.23 -9.24 -8.61
C TRP A 92 -6.19 -8.16 -9.08
N ALA A 93 -5.70 -7.09 -9.72
CA ALA A 93 -6.54 -6.04 -10.27
C ALA A 93 -7.56 -6.56 -11.29
N LYS A 94 -7.20 -7.59 -12.06
CA LYS A 94 -8.12 -8.27 -13.00
C LYS A 94 -9.09 -9.19 -12.27
N THR A 95 -8.58 -10.08 -11.41
CA THR A 95 -9.38 -11.09 -10.70
C THR A 95 -10.40 -10.44 -9.75
N SER A 96 -9.98 -9.45 -8.98
CA SER A 96 -10.85 -8.69 -8.07
C SER A 96 -11.61 -7.56 -8.76
N ASN A 97 -11.45 -7.40 -10.07
CA ASN A 97 -12.17 -6.42 -10.90
C ASN A 97 -12.12 -4.99 -10.33
N TYR A 98 -10.92 -4.48 -10.04
CA TYR A 98 -10.71 -3.15 -9.44
C TYR A 98 -11.45 -2.02 -10.14
N ALA A 99 -11.55 -2.08 -11.46
CA ALA A 99 -12.23 -1.05 -12.27
C ALA A 99 -13.72 -0.89 -11.94
N LYS A 100 -14.39 -1.95 -11.46
CA LYS A 100 -15.82 -1.94 -11.11
C LYS A 100 -16.09 -1.73 -9.61
N GLN A 101 -15.06 -1.73 -8.77
CA GLN A 101 -15.23 -1.54 -7.34
C GLN A 101 -15.78 -0.14 -7.00
N ASP A 102 -16.42 -0.04 -5.83
CA ASP A 102 -16.87 1.25 -5.30
C ASP A 102 -15.69 1.93 -4.59
N PRO A 103 -15.21 3.10 -5.06
CA PRO A 103 -14.07 3.78 -4.46
C PRO A 103 -14.31 4.19 -3.00
N LYS A 104 -15.58 4.45 -2.60
CA LYS A 104 -15.91 4.76 -1.20
C LYS A 104 -15.77 3.52 -0.31
N LYS A 105 -16.25 2.37 -0.78
CA LYS A 105 -16.09 1.08 -0.06
C LYS A 105 -14.63 0.69 0.02
N SER A 106 -13.86 0.80 -1.06
CA SER A 106 -12.42 0.52 -1.06
C SER A 106 -11.67 1.40 -0.06
N LEU A 107 -11.98 2.71 -0.02
CA LEU A 107 -11.35 3.63 0.94
C LEU A 107 -11.74 3.30 2.39
N ALA A 108 -12.99 2.93 2.64
CA ALA A 108 -13.45 2.52 3.98
C ALA A 108 -12.74 1.24 4.44
N LEU A 109 -12.62 0.24 3.56
CA LEU A 109 -11.88 -0.99 3.82
C LEU A 109 -10.39 -0.72 4.09
N PHE A 110 -9.75 0.10 3.24
CA PHE A 110 -8.37 0.54 3.46
C PHE A 110 -8.19 1.15 4.85
N ARG A 111 -9.07 2.07 5.24
CA ARG A 111 -9.02 2.75 6.56
C ARG A 111 -9.09 1.75 7.71
N MET A 112 -10.03 0.81 7.64
CA MET A 112 -10.24 -0.20 8.67
C MET A 112 -9.02 -1.12 8.81
N LEU A 113 -8.55 -1.70 7.71
CA LEU A 113 -7.39 -2.60 7.71
C LEU A 113 -6.10 -1.88 8.14
N ARG A 114 -5.92 -0.62 7.71
CA ARG A 114 -4.79 0.21 8.13
C ARG A 114 -4.82 0.46 9.64
N ALA A 115 -5.97 0.75 10.22
CA ALA A 115 -6.11 0.95 11.66
C ALA A 115 -5.72 -0.31 12.44
N GLU A 116 -6.17 -1.49 12.00
CA GLU A 116 -5.80 -2.79 12.59
C GLU A 116 -4.29 -3.08 12.46
N ASN A 117 -3.69 -2.82 11.31
CA ASN A 117 -2.26 -3.03 11.12
C ASN A 117 -1.41 -2.05 11.95
N LEU A 118 -1.85 -0.80 12.09
CA LEU A 118 -1.19 0.18 12.97
C LEU A 118 -1.33 -0.18 14.44
N ALA A 119 -2.48 -0.71 14.87
CA ALA A 119 -2.68 -1.19 16.25
C ALA A 119 -1.72 -2.35 16.54
N LEU A 120 -1.60 -3.31 15.61
CA LEU A 120 -0.62 -4.40 15.71
C LEU A 120 0.81 -3.84 15.84
N LEU A 121 1.23 -2.95 14.93
CA LEU A 121 2.58 -2.37 14.95
C LEU A 121 2.87 -1.63 16.26
N LYS A 122 1.89 -0.95 16.84
CA LYS A 122 2.02 -0.26 18.12
C LYS A 122 2.22 -1.25 19.29
N SER A 123 1.66 -2.45 19.20
CA SER A 123 1.76 -3.48 20.26
C SER A 123 3.07 -4.29 20.19
N ILE A 124 3.85 -4.19 19.11
CA ILE A 124 5.04 -5.01 18.91
C ILE A 124 6.15 -4.60 19.90
N PRO A 125 6.69 -5.53 20.70
CA PRO A 125 7.88 -5.28 21.52
C PRO A 125 9.08 -4.87 20.68
N LYS A 126 9.91 -3.94 21.18
CA LYS A 126 11.08 -3.43 20.43
C LYS A 126 11.97 -4.54 19.86
N ALA A 127 12.19 -5.61 20.60
CA ALA A 127 13.01 -6.74 20.16
C ALA A 127 12.49 -7.43 18.89
N LYS A 128 11.17 -7.40 18.65
CA LYS A 128 10.56 -8.06 17.48
C LYS A 128 10.53 -7.21 16.20
N TRP A 129 10.88 -5.93 16.27
CA TRP A 129 10.92 -5.08 15.08
C TRP A 129 11.93 -5.52 14.02
N ASN A 130 12.99 -6.23 14.45
CA ASN A 130 14.00 -6.82 13.55
C ASN A 130 13.62 -8.22 13.04
N ASN A 131 12.51 -8.82 13.52
CA ASN A 131 11.98 -10.03 12.91
C ASN A 131 11.73 -9.79 11.43
N TYR A 132 11.95 -10.80 10.60
CA TYR A 132 11.91 -10.68 9.15
C TYR A 132 11.21 -11.87 8.49
N GLY A 133 10.78 -11.67 7.27
CA GLY A 133 10.41 -12.72 6.35
C GLY A 133 11.33 -12.74 5.14
N MET A 134 11.39 -13.88 4.46
CA MET A 134 12.15 -14.07 3.22
C MET A 134 11.22 -13.91 2.03
N HIS A 135 11.18 -12.70 1.46
CA HIS A 135 10.34 -12.41 0.30
C HIS A 135 10.93 -13.03 -0.97
N GLN A 136 10.11 -13.75 -1.74
CA GLN A 136 10.54 -14.50 -2.92
C GLN A 136 11.38 -13.69 -3.93
N GLU A 137 11.03 -12.40 -4.12
CA GLU A 137 11.70 -11.54 -5.12
C GLU A 137 12.68 -10.54 -4.49
N ARG A 138 12.50 -10.17 -3.22
CA ARG A 138 13.23 -9.06 -2.58
C ARG A 138 14.15 -9.51 -1.45
N GLY A 139 14.12 -10.79 -1.11
CA GLY A 139 14.93 -11.38 -0.04
C GLY A 139 14.46 -10.97 1.35
N LYS A 140 15.39 -10.74 2.25
CA LYS A 140 15.12 -10.44 3.66
C LYS A 140 14.41 -9.08 3.83
N GLU A 141 13.21 -9.11 4.41
CA GLU A 141 12.41 -7.93 4.76
C GLU A 141 12.02 -7.95 6.23
N SER A 142 12.65 -7.12 7.04
CA SER A 142 12.28 -6.95 8.45
C SER A 142 10.97 -6.15 8.60
N ILE A 143 10.34 -6.23 9.78
CA ILE A 143 9.16 -5.40 10.10
C ILE A 143 9.47 -3.92 9.92
N VAL A 144 10.66 -3.46 10.35
CA VAL A 144 11.14 -2.08 10.10
C VAL A 144 11.12 -1.78 8.61
N ARG A 145 11.69 -2.68 7.79
CA ARG A 145 11.78 -2.50 6.33
C ARG A 145 10.41 -2.48 5.67
N ILE A 146 9.53 -3.41 6.05
CA ILE A 146 8.14 -3.45 5.55
C ILE A 146 7.42 -2.14 5.89
N THR A 147 7.57 -1.64 7.13
CA THR A 147 6.95 -0.37 7.56
C THR A 147 7.43 0.83 6.73
N GLN A 148 8.72 0.88 6.39
CA GLN A 148 9.27 1.91 5.48
C GLN A 148 8.72 1.79 4.06
N LEU A 149 8.66 0.57 3.52
CA LEU A 149 8.12 0.31 2.18
C LEU A 149 6.65 0.70 2.07
N ILE A 150 5.83 0.38 3.06
CA ILE A 150 4.41 0.77 3.09
C ILE A 150 4.28 2.30 3.07
N ALA A 151 5.04 3.01 3.88
CA ALA A 151 4.97 4.46 3.95
C ALA A 151 5.38 5.12 2.63
N GLY A 152 6.45 4.65 1.99
CA GLY A 152 6.87 5.13 0.68
C GLY A 152 5.84 4.80 -0.43
N HIS A 153 5.23 3.62 -0.37
CA HIS A 153 4.15 3.19 -1.25
C HIS A 153 2.91 4.08 -1.09
N ASP A 154 2.55 4.42 0.14
CA ASP A 154 1.47 5.37 0.44
C ASP A 154 1.71 6.73 -0.21
N LEU A 155 2.89 7.31 -0.02
CA LEU A 155 3.25 8.60 -0.61
C LEU A 155 3.22 8.56 -2.14
N ASN A 156 3.71 7.47 -2.74
CA ASN A 156 3.65 7.26 -4.19
C ASN A 156 2.20 7.28 -4.70
N HIS A 157 1.29 6.54 -4.04
CA HIS A 157 -0.11 6.47 -4.45
C HIS A 157 -0.92 7.72 -4.08
N LEU A 158 -0.61 8.41 -3.00
CA LEU A 158 -1.18 9.74 -2.72
C LEU A 158 -0.89 10.71 -3.86
N GLY A 159 0.37 10.79 -4.31
CA GLY A 159 0.75 11.60 -5.47
C GLY A 159 0.06 11.15 -6.77
N GLN A 160 -0.10 9.84 -6.96
CA GLN A 160 -0.84 9.31 -8.11
C GLN A 160 -2.30 9.70 -8.09
N VAL A 161 -3.01 9.51 -6.97
CA VAL A 161 -4.43 9.89 -6.83
C VAL A 161 -4.58 11.39 -7.02
N ALA A 162 -3.72 12.23 -6.41
CA ALA A 162 -3.76 13.68 -6.56
C ALA A 162 -3.71 14.10 -8.04
N ARG A 163 -2.77 13.55 -8.82
CA ARG A 163 -2.69 13.81 -10.27
C ARG A 163 -3.96 13.36 -11.02
N LEU A 164 -4.47 12.17 -10.72
CA LEU A 164 -5.66 11.60 -11.39
C LEU A 164 -6.92 12.43 -11.16
N VAL A 165 -7.05 13.03 -9.97
CA VAL A 165 -8.21 13.89 -9.64
C VAL A 165 -7.95 15.39 -9.91
N GLY A 166 -6.74 15.77 -10.34
CA GLY A 166 -6.37 17.17 -10.61
C GLY A 166 -6.33 18.03 -9.35
N ARG A 167 -5.79 17.49 -8.27
CA ARG A 167 -5.56 18.21 -6.98
C ARG A 167 -4.06 18.16 -6.61
N LYS A 168 -3.65 19.11 -5.77
CA LYS A 168 -2.32 19.15 -5.14
C LYS A 168 -2.40 18.64 -3.72
#